data_c80a87193875627bb0d4617cb5287eb2
#
_entry.id   c80a87193875627bb0d4617cb5287eb2
#
_cell.length_a   1.000
_cell.length_b   1.000
_cell.length_c   1.000
_cell.angle_alpha   90.00
_cell.angle_beta   90.00
_cell.angle_gamma   90.00
#
_symmetry.space_group_name_H-M   'P 1'
#
loop_
_entity.id
_entity.type
_entity.pdbx_description
1 polymer ?
#
loop_
_entity_poly.entity_id
_entity_poly.type
_entity_poly.pdbx_seq_one_letter_code
_entity_poly.pdbx_strand_id
1 'polypeptide(L)'
;MSGPTPTVVKLGGSCLEGLTDAWWDDLAEHGRERPLVLVHGWSKPLKRLHPRYTEPSAVLRDRYGNQSRWTTPEVIDDIKAVSAELGAEVVRRLASRGVSASRLVGSEGLVRAGEGERWWWRDKQLVELDNLVGPITGVDAGLLRHARPGHSVLVTPLARNPAGQEVNTDADRAAAAVAGGAGAAALVLVTDVEHLLVDGEPVRHITAEAAAAFRDRGATGGMRKKLRAAGEALERGVGRVVIGSAPLADLLAGRTGTVVTRS
;
A
#
# COMPACT_ATOMS: atom_id res chain seq x y z
N MET A 1 -15.91 -23.43 11.03
CA MET A 1 -15.44 -23.34 9.62
C MET A 1 -14.90 -21.93 9.43
N SER A 2 -13.61 -21.80 9.13
CA SER A 2 -13.03 -20.51 8.77
C SER A 2 -13.65 -20.03 7.46
N GLY A 3 -14.19 -18.80 7.46
CA GLY A 3 -14.74 -18.18 6.24
C GLY A 3 -13.68 -18.04 5.13
N PRO A 4 -14.07 -17.61 3.92
CA PRO A 4 -13.14 -17.43 2.82
C PRO A 4 -12.05 -16.40 3.21
N THR A 5 -10.80 -16.73 2.94
CA THR A 5 -9.64 -15.85 3.20
C THR A 5 -9.71 -14.61 2.33
N PRO A 6 -9.45 -13.41 2.87
CA PRO A 6 -9.53 -12.17 2.13
C PRO A 6 -8.39 -12.03 1.10
N THR A 7 -8.66 -11.25 0.06
CA THR A 7 -7.65 -10.68 -0.83
C THR A 7 -7.40 -9.24 -0.43
N VAL A 8 -6.14 -8.85 -0.32
CA VAL A 8 -5.76 -7.45 -0.10
C VAL A 8 -5.21 -6.87 -1.39
N VAL A 9 -5.75 -5.73 -1.83
CA VAL A 9 -5.33 -5.04 -3.04
C VAL A 9 -4.86 -3.64 -2.69
N LYS A 10 -3.61 -3.33 -2.98
CA LYS A 10 -3.09 -1.98 -2.85
C LYS A 10 -3.23 -1.25 -4.18
N LEU A 11 -3.98 -0.17 -4.15
CA LEU A 11 -4.19 0.73 -5.28
C LEU A 11 -3.15 1.85 -5.24
N GLY A 12 -2.25 1.89 -6.22
CA GLY A 12 -1.29 2.99 -6.33
C GLY A 12 -1.99 4.32 -6.59
N GLY A 13 -1.65 5.38 -5.85
CA GLY A 13 -2.22 6.70 -6.10
C GLY A 13 -1.90 7.27 -7.50
N SER A 14 -0.88 6.71 -8.18
CA SER A 14 -0.56 7.03 -9.58
C SER A 14 -1.40 6.23 -10.59
N CYS A 15 -1.92 5.07 -10.19
CA CYS A 15 -2.62 4.14 -11.09
C CYS A 15 -4.13 4.36 -11.10
N LEU A 16 -4.72 4.83 -9.99
CA LEU A 16 -6.18 4.93 -9.80
C LEU A 16 -6.90 5.63 -10.96
N GLU A 17 -6.31 6.70 -11.51
CA GLU A 17 -6.91 7.45 -12.61
C GLU A 17 -6.80 6.76 -13.97
N GLY A 18 -5.84 5.83 -14.11
CA GLY A 18 -5.62 5.07 -15.34
C GLY A 18 -6.34 3.71 -15.37
N LEU A 19 -7.01 3.31 -14.29
CA LEU A 19 -7.74 2.06 -14.25
C LEU A 19 -9.00 2.15 -15.11
N THR A 20 -9.13 1.20 -16.04
CA THR A 20 -10.28 1.12 -16.97
C THR A 20 -11.54 0.63 -16.27
N ASP A 21 -12.70 0.84 -16.89
CA ASP A 21 -13.96 0.28 -16.36
C ASP A 21 -13.91 -1.25 -16.30
N ALA A 22 -13.30 -1.92 -17.27
CA ALA A 22 -13.10 -3.37 -17.24
C ALA A 22 -12.27 -3.83 -16.04
N TRP A 23 -11.26 -3.05 -15.63
CA TRP A 23 -10.48 -3.32 -14.43
C TRP A 23 -11.34 -3.21 -13.15
N TRP A 24 -12.21 -2.18 -13.08
CA TRP A 24 -13.13 -2.00 -11.96
C TRP A 24 -14.23 -3.05 -11.93
N ASP A 25 -14.70 -3.51 -13.09
CA ASP A 25 -15.70 -4.58 -13.21
C ASP A 25 -15.15 -5.89 -12.65
N ASP A 26 -13.91 -6.26 -13.02
CA ASP A 26 -13.19 -7.43 -12.53
C ASP A 26 -12.93 -7.36 -11.01
N LEU A 27 -12.48 -6.21 -10.50
CA LEU A 27 -12.31 -6.01 -9.06
C LEU A 27 -13.63 -6.19 -8.29
N ALA A 28 -14.71 -5.63 -8.82
CA ALA A 28 -16.03 -5.73 -8.21
C ALA A 28 -16.59 -7.17 -8.28
N GLU A 29 -16.36 -7.89 -9.37
CA GLU A 29 -16.72 -9.30 -9.48
C GLU A 29 -16.04 -10.12 -8.38
N HIS A 30 -14.74 -9.95 -8.21
CA HIS A 30 -13.99 -10.59 -7.12
C HIS A 30 -14.55 -10.20 -5.74
N GLY A 31 -14.87 -8.92 -5.52
CA GLY A 31 -15.44 -8.42 -4.26
C GLY A 31 -16.84 -8.91 -3.95
N ARG A 32 -17.65 -9.29 -4.95
CA ARG A 32 -18.96 -9.93 -4.75
C ARG A 32 -18.84 -11.36 -4.21
N GLU A 33 -17.79 -12.05 -4.60
CA GLU A 33 -17.59 -13.46 -4.26
C GLU A 33 -16.71 -13.68 -3.03
N ARG A 34 -15.76 -12.77 -2.78
CA ARG A 34 -14.73 -12.92 -1.75
C ARG A 34 -14.56 -11.65 -0.92
N PRO A 35 -14.12 -11.78 0.35
CA PRO A 35 -13.74 -10.64 1.15
C PRO A 35 -12.60 -9.87 0.48
N LEU A 36 -12.78 -8.55 0.30
CA LEU A 36 -11.84 -7.68 -0.36
C LEU A 36 -11.46 -6.52 0.56
N VAL A 37 -10.17 -6.36 0.82
CA VAL A 37 -9.61 -5.21 1.53
C VAL A 37 -8.77 -4.41 0.56
N LEU A 38 -9.04 -3.12 0.46
CA LEU A 38 -8.31 -2.18 -0.39
C LEU A 38 -7.46 -1.27 0.47
N VAL A 39 -6.24 -0.98 0.01
CA VAL A 39 -5.37 0.05 0.61
C VAL A 39 -4.98 1.02 -0.48
N HIS A 40 -5.26 2.30 -0.34
CA HIS A 40 -4.92 3.26 -1.39
C HIS A 40 -3.66 4.08 -1.07
N GLY A 41 -2.93 4.46 -2.11
CA GLY A 41 -1.87 5.47 -2.01
C GLY A 41 -2.44 6.87 -2.27
N TRP A 42 -1.82 7.90 -1.69
CA TRP A 42 -2.24 9.30 -1.78
C TRP A 42 -1.15 10.23 -2.34
N SER A 43 0.02 9.72 -2.67
CA SER A 43 1.20 10.56 -3.01
C SER A 43 0.99 11.45 -4.24
N LYS A 44 0.33 10.96 -5.31
CA LYS A 44 0.07 11.75 -6.53
C LYS A 44 -1.02 12.82 -6.30
N PRO A 45 -2.17 12.49 -5.68
CA PRO A 45 -3.16 13.49 -5.30
C PRO A 45 -2.60 14.58 -4.39
N LEU A 46 -1.79 14.21 -3.38
CA LEU A 46 -1.17 15.19 -2.49
C LEU A 46 -0.25 16.16 -3.24
N LYS A 47 0.52 15.68 -4.23
CA LYS A 47 1.36 16.54 -5.09
C LYS A 47 0.55 17.51 -5.94
N ARG A 48 -0.70 17.18 -6.25
CA ARG A 48 -1.61 18.07 -7.01
C ARG A 48 -2.29 19.10 -6.12
N LEU A 49 -2.49 18.76 -4.85
CA LEU A 49 -3.13 19.65 -3.89
C LEU A 49 -2.33 20.95 -3.71
N HIS A 50 -0.99 20.84 -3.61
CA HIS A 50 -0.15 21.99 -3.41
C HIS A 50 1.26 21.81 -4.03
N PRO A 51 1.82 22.84 -4.73
CA PRO A 51 3.16 22.79 -5.34
C PRO A 51 4.27 22.40 -4.36
N ARG A 52 4.17 22.82 -3.09
CA ARG A 52 5.16 22.47 -2.03
C ARG A 52 5.47 20.97 -1.93
N TYR A 53 4.51 20.11 -2.31
CA TYR A 53 4.69 18.66 -2.26
C TYR A 53 5.51 18.08 -3.41
N THR A 54 5.83 18.88 -4.42
CA THR A 54 6.72 18.51 -5.53
C THR A 54 8.16 18.96 -5.31
N GLU A 55 8.39 19.85 -4.35
CA GLU A 55 9.73 20.38 -4.04
C GLU A 55 10.65 19.30 -3.45
N PRO A 56 11.96 19.36 -3.73
CA PRO A 56 12.93 18.44 -3.12
C PRO A 56 12.92 18.48 -1.58
N SER A 57 12.66 19.64 -0.99
CA SER A 57 12.55 19.85 0.46
C SER A 57 11.39 19.10 1.13
N ALA A 58 10.39 18.68 0.34
CA ALA A 58 9.27 17.88 0.83
C ALA A 58 9.64 16.40 1.10
N VAL A 59 10.87 15.99 0.76
CA VAL A 59 11.35 14.62 0.93
C VAL A 59 12.65 14.64 1.73
N LEU A 60 12.64 13.93 2.85
CA LEU A 60 13.81 13.75 3.70
C LEU A 60 14.46 12.38 3.42
N ARG A 61 15.76 12.27 3.70
CA ARG A 61 16.49 11.00 3.73
C ARG A 61 16.93 10.73 5.16
N ASP A 62 16.68 9.53 5.64
CA ASP A 62 17.22 9.09 6.93
C ASP A 62 18.73 8.79 6.83
N ARG A 63 19.36 8.53 7.97
CA ARG A 63 20.79 8.15 8.04
C ARG A 63 21.14 6.88 7.25
N TYR A 64 20.14 6.09 6.89
CA TYR A 64 20.30 4.85 6.09
C TYR A 64 20.00 5.07 4.60
N GLY A 65 19.69 6.32 4.20
CA GLY A 65 19.40 6.69 2.81
C GLY A 65 17.96 6.43 2.37
N ASN A 66 17.06 5.97 3.26
CA ASN A 66 15.65 5.78 2.90
C ASN A 66 14.95 7.13 2.76
N GLN A 67 14.13 7.26 1.74
CA GLN A 67 13.35 8.46 1.52
C GLN A 67 11.99 8.39 2.22
N SER A 68 11.64 9.48 2.89
CA SER A 68 10.32 9.71 3.44
C SER A 68 9.83 11.12 3.15
N ARG A 69 8.53 11.30 3.06
CA ARG A 69 7.95 12.64 3.03
C ARG A 69 8.17 13.32 4.36
N TRP A 70 8.61 14.58 4.33
CA TRP A 70 8.56 15.40 5.53
C TRP A 70 7.08 15.62 5.89
N THR A 71 6.68 15.05 7.00
CA THR A 71 5.29 14.98 7.43
C THR A 71 5.12 15.73 8.74
N THR A 72 4.44 16.87 8.66
CA THR A 72 4.01 17.69 9.79
C THR A 72 2.52 17.43 10.06
N PRO A 73 1.92 17.97 11.16
CA PRO A 73 0.47 17.88 11.38
C PRO A 73 -0.35 18.35 10.18
N GLU A 74 0.01 19.48 9.55
CA GLU A 74 -0.69 20.01 8.38
C GLU A 74 -0.61 19.04 7.18
N VAL A 75 0.52 18.33 7.04
CA VAL A 75 0.67 17.32 6.00
C VAL A 75 -0.21 16.11 6.28
N ILE A 76 -0.42 15.73 7.53
CA ILE A 76 -1.39 14.68 7.92
C ILE A 76 -2.81 15.11 7.54
N ASP A 77 -3.19 16.35 7.82
CA ASP A 77 -4.51 16.88 7.46
C ASP A 77 -4.72 16.89 5.95
N ASP A 78 -3.73 17.33 5.18
CA ASP A 78 -3.76 17.29 3.72
C ASP A 78 -3.84 15.85 3.18
N ILE A 79 -3.12 14.90 3.80
CA ILE A 79 -3.24 13.46 3.46
C ILE A 79 -4.66 12.97 3.73
N LYS A 80 -5.27 13.33 4.86
CA LYS A 80 -6.64 12.95 5.19
C LYS A 80 -7.64 13.53 4.18
N ALA A 81 -7.48 14.80 3.80
CA ALA A 81 -8.34 15.46 2.83
C ALA A 81 -8.29 14.77 1.46
N VAL A 82 -7.10 14.58 0.87
CA VAL A 82 -6.98 13.91 -0.44
C VAL A 82 -7.40 12.43 -0.37
N SER A 83 -7.19 11.76 0.77
CA SER A 83 -7.64 10.40 0.99
C SER A 83 -9.16 10.29 1.10
N ALA A 84 -9.83 11.33 1.62
CA ALA A 84 -11.28 11.39 1.67
C ALA A 84 -11.89 11.44 0.27
N GLU A 85 -11.34 12.27 -0.62
CA GLU A 85 -11.78 12.38 -2.01
C GLU A 85 -11.53 11.09 -2.80
N LEU A 86 -10.31 10.55 -2.71
CA LEU A 86 -9.96 9.26 -3.33
C LEU A 86 -10.85 8.14 -2.84
N GLY A 87 -11.06 8.07 -1.54
CA GLY A 87 -11.89 7.04 -0.94
C GLY A 87 -13.35 7.14 -1.40
N ALA A 88 -13.89 8.35 -1.52
CA ALA A 88 -15.24 8.57 -2.06
C ALA A 88 -15.35 8.08 -3.52
N GLU A 89 -14.33 8.34 -4.35
CA GLU A 89 -14.29 7.83 -5.74
C GLU A 89 -14.27 6.32 -5.79
N VAL A 90 -13.40 5.65 -5.02
CA VAL A 90 -13.32 4.19 -4.96
C VAL A 90 -14.65 3.58 -4.53
N VAL A 91 -15.27 4.14 -3.47
CA VAL A 91 -16.58 3.69 -2.98
C VAL A 91 -17.66 3.82 -4.04
N ARG A 92 -17.70 4.96 -4.76
CA ARG A 92 -18.69 5.15 -5.85
C ARG A 92 -18.51 4.13 -6.98
N ARG A 93 -17.25 3.88 -7.41
CA ARG A 93 -16.95 2.90 -8.47
C ARG A 93 -17.34 1.48 -8.09
N LEU A 94 -17.13 1.09 -6.84
CA LEU A 94 -17.58 -0.21 -6.34
C LEU A 94 -19.09 -0.27 -6.21
N ALA A 95 -19.71 0.77 -5.65
CA ALA A 95 -21.17 0.84 -5.46
C ALA A 95 -21.94 0.77 -6.78
N SER A 96 -21.48 1.46 -7.83
CA SER A 96 -22.07 1.39 -9.18
C SER A 96 -21.99 -0.01 -9.81
N ARG A 97 -21.19 -0.92 -9.22
CA ARG A 97 -20.98 -2.32 -9.61
C ARG A 97 -21.55 -3.34 -8.61
N GLY A 98 -22.38 -2.86 -7.66
CA GLY A 98 -23.07 -3.72 -6.68
C GLY A 98 -22.20 -4.19 -5.52
N VAL A 99 -21.04 -3.56 -5.26
CA VAL A 99 -20.19 -3.82 -4.10
C VAL A 99 -20.19 -2.60 -3.18
N SER A 100 -20.67 -2.75 -1.96
CA SER A 100 -20.55 -1.70 -0.94
C SER A 100 -19.15 -1.65 -0.35
N ALA A 101 -18.77 -0.52 0.25
CA ALA A 101 -17.47 -0.40 0.91
C ALA A 101 -17.54 0.54 2.12
N SER A 102 -16.88 0.11 3.22
CA SER A 102 -16.61 0.94 4.39
C SER A 102 -15.21 1.54 4.28
N ARG A 103 -15.05 2.79 4.72
CA ARG A 103 -13.76 3.47 4.78
C ARG A 103 -13.24 3.44 6.20
N LEU A 104 -11.97 3.07 6.37
CA LEU A 104 -11.23 3.09 7.63
C LEU A 104 -9.99 3.96 7.48
N VAL A 105 -9.79 4.89 8.39
CA VAL A 105 -8.51 5.58 8.54
C VAL A 105 -7.64 4.71 9.46
N GLY A 106 -6.47 4.29 8.98
CA GLY A 106 -5.65 3.33 9.71
C GLY A 106 -5.26 3.80 11.12
N SER A 107 -5.04 5.10 11.32
CA SER A 107 -4.75 5.73 12.62
C SER A 107 -5.93 5.70 13.61
N GLU A 108 -7.14 5.38 13.16
CA GLU A 108 -8.35 5.25 14.00
C GLU A 108 -8.50 3.84 14.58
N GLY A 109 -7.40 3.26 15.05
CA GLY A 109 -7.37 1.99 15.77
C GLY A 109 -6.93 0.79 14.94
N LEU A 110 -6.90 0.88 13.60
CA LEU A 110 -6.54 -0.25 12.75
C LEU A 110 -5.03 -0.48 12.69
N VAL A 111 -4.22 0.56 12.50
CA VAL A 111 -2.77 0.45 12.27
C VAL A 111 -2.00 1.13 13.39
N ARG A 112 -1.13 0.39 14.04
CA ARG A 112 -0.18 0.90 15.03
C ARG A 112 1.19 1.06 14.39
N ALA A 113 1.86 2.18 14.71
CA ALA A 113 3.24 2.42 14.36
C ALA A 113 4.13 2.46 15.60
N GLY A 114 5.41 2.21 15.40
CA GLY A 114 6.46 2.49 16.37
C GLY A 114 6.94 3.93 16.26
N GLU A 115 7.97 4.25 17.06
CA GLU A 115 8.67 5.53 16.96
C GLU A 115 9.34 5.65 15.59
N GLY A 116 9.27 6.84 15.03
CA GLY A 116 9.90 7.19 13.77
C GLY A 116 11.39 7.51 13.92
N GLU A 117 12.05 7.61 12.77
CA GLU A 117 13.44 8.14 12.73
C GLU A 117 13.41 9.63 13.06
N ARG A 118 14.39 10.10 13.82
CA ARG A 118 14.55 11.50 14.22
C ARG A 118 15.68 12.20 13.48
N TRP A 119 16.63 11.45 12.91
CA TRP A 119 17.81 11.99 12.26
C TRP A 119 17.68 11.96 10.74
N TRP A 120 17.68 13.15 10.13
CA TRP A 120 17.41 13.32 8.71
C TRP A 120 18.49 14.16 8.04
N TRP A 121 18.86 13.79 6.83
CA TRP A 121 19.73 14.59 5.98
C TRP A 121 18.96 15.81 5.45
N ARG A 122 19.45 16.99 5.75
CA ARG A 122 18.98 18.27 5.23
C ARG A 122 20.21 19.15 4.94
N ASP A 123 20.27 19.72 3.73
CA ASP A 123 21.39 20.60 3.31
C ASP A 123 22.78 19.99 3.57
N LYS A 124 22.93 18.69 3.29
CA LYS A 124 24.16 17.90 3.51
C LYS A 124 24.56 17.72 4.99
N GLN A 125 23.71 18.08 5.90
CA GLN A 125 23.91 17.89 7.35
C GLN A 125 22.88 16.89 7.89
N LEU A 126 23.29 16.09 8.86
CA LEU A 126 22.39 15.23 9.61
C LEU A 126 21.84 16.04 10.80
N VAL A 127 20.54 16.32 10.75
CA VAL A 127 19.85 17.15 11.74
C VAL A 127 18.72 16.36 12.39
N GLU A 128 18.40 16.71 13.62
CA GLU A 128 17.23 16.18 14.31
C GLU A 128 16.00 16.98 13.85
N LEU A 129 15.01 16.29 13.31
CA LEU A 129 13.77 16.89 12.83
C LEU A 129 12.58 16.03 13.26
N ASP A 130 11.53 16.68 13.72
CA ASP A 130 10.24 16.03 13.91
C ASP A 130 9.65 15.69 12.54
N ASN A 131 9.40 14.41 12.36
CA ASN A 131 8.79 13.88 11.16
C ASN A 131 7.75 12.83 11.56
N LEU A 132 6.48 13.12 11.35
CA LEU A 132 5.37 12.24 11.70
C LEU A 132 5.30 11.04 10.74
N VAL A 133 6.31 10.19 10.80
CA VAL A 133 6.40 8.92 10.07
C VAL A 133 6.81 7.84 11.06
N GLY A 134 6.41 6.59 10.81
CA GLY A 134 6.80 5.49 11.69
C GLY A 134 6.69 4.12 11.02
N PRO A 135 7.48 3.13 11.49
CA PRO A 135 7.35 1.75 11.05
C PRO A 135 6.07 1.15 11.60
N ILE A 136 5.38 0.34 10.80
CA ILE A 136 4.16 -0.34 11.26
C ILE A 136 4.55 -1.49 12.17
N THR A 137 3.98 -1.50 13.38
CA THR A 137 4.23 -2.51 14.43
C THR A 137 3.08 -3.46 14.62
N GLY A 138 1.87 -3.11 14.18
CA GLY A 138 0.72 -4.00 14.31
C GLY A 138 -0.53 -3.51 13.58
N VAL A 139 -1.45 -4.45 13.36
CA VAL A 139 -2.77 -4.22 12.77
C VAL A 139 -3.82 -4.87 13.65
N ASP A 140 -4.93 -4.19 13.93
CA ASP A 140 -6.10 -4.79 14.56
C ASP A 140 -6.97 -5.50 13.52
N ALA A 141 -6.79 -6.80 13.39
CA ALA A 141 -7.54 -7.64 12.48
C ALA A 141 -9.06 -7.65 12.75
N GLY A 142 -9.48 -7.29 13.97
CA GLY A 142 -10.90 -7.21 14.33
C GLY A 142 -11.68 -6.23 13.46
N LEU A 143 -11.08 -5.10 13.11
CA LEU A 143 -11.70 -4.08 12.26
C LEU A 143 -11.81 -4.51 10.79
N LEU A 144 -10.98 -5.45 10.34
CA LEU A 144 -11.00 -5.97 8.96
C LEU A 144 -12.10 -7.02 8.73
N ARG A 145 -12.75 -7.53 9.79
CA ARG A 145 -13.84 -8.53 9.68
C ARG A 145 -15.08 -7.98 8.97
N HIS A 146 -15.19 -6.68 8.80
CA HIS A 146 -16.24 -6.07 8.00
C HIS A 146 -16.11 -6.40 6.51
N ALA A 147 -14.92 -6.76 6.03
CA ALA A 147 -14.73 -7.26 4.66
C ALA A 147 -15.38 -8.64 4.52
N ARG A 148 -16.36 -8.75 3.63
CA ARG A 148 -17.11 -9.98 3.30
C ARG A 148 -17.58 -9.92 1.84
N PRO A 149 -18.02 -11.02 1.27
CA PRO A 149 -18.63 -10.99 -0.06
C PRO A 149 -19.70 -9.89 -0.18
N GLY A 150 -19.59 -9.06 -1.20
CA GLY A 150 -20.46 -7.91 -1.45
C GLY A 150 -20.17 -6.65 -0.62
N HIS A 151 -19.22 -6.71 0.35
CA HIS A 151 -18.83 -5.55 1.15
C HIS A 151 -17.32 -5.48 1.37
N SER A 152 -16.67 -4.52 0.78
CA SER A 152 -15.24 -4.28 0.87
C SER A 152 -14.89 -3.33 2.03
N VAL A 153 -13.63 -3.35 2.46
CA VAL A 153 -13.04 -2.38 3.39
C VAL A 153 -11.95 -1.61 2.66
N LEU A 154 -12.02 -0.28 2.69
CA LEU A 154 -11.02 0.61 2.10
C LEU A 154 -10.23 1.31 3.21
N VAL A 155 -8.92 1.12 3.21
CA VAL A 155 -8.00 1.62 4.25
C VAL A 155 -7.17 2.78 3.75
N THR A 156 -7.20 3.89 4.50
CA THR A 156 -6.23 4.99 4.38
C THR A 156 -4.97 4.63 5.18
N PRO A 157 -3.76 4.61 4.59
CA PRO A 157 -2.55 4.11 5.22
C PRO A 157 -1.89 5.15 6.16
N LEU A 158 -2.62 5.58 7.17
CA LEU A 158 -2.13 6.30 8.33
C LEU A 158 -2.07 5.35 9.52
N ALA A 159 -1.24 5.66 10.51
CA ALA A 159 -1.11 4.86 11.73
C ALA A 159 -1.09 5.75 12.96
N ARG A 160 -1.20 5.16 14.14
CA ARG A 160 -1.03 5.84 15.43
C ARG A 160 0.24 5.35 16.11
N ASN A 161 1.09 6.28 16.49
CA ASN A 161 2.32 5.99 17.22
C ASN A 161 2.08 5.85 18.74
N PRO A 162 3.07 5.42 19.55
CA PRO A 162 2.92 5.27 20.99
C PRO A 162 2.57 6.56 21.74
N ALA A 163 2.95 7.73 21.18
CA ALA A 163 2.60 9.05 21.73
C ALA A 163 1.16 9.47 21.40
N GLY A 164 0.38 8.63 20.71
CA GLY A 164 -0.99 8.93 20.32
C GLY A 164 -1.12 9.84 19.09
N GLN A 165 -0.02 10.15 18.40
CA GLN A 165 -0.02 10.99 17.20
C GLN A 165 -0.36 10.18 15.96
N GLU A 166 -1.06 10.81 15.01
CA GLU A 166 -1.23 10.25 13.67
C GLU A 166 0.08 10.38 12.89
N VAL A 167 0.50 9.29 12.28
CA VAL A 167 1.73 9.24 11.49
C VAL A 167 1.48 8.67 10.11
N ASN A 168 2.23 9.21 9.15
CA ASN A 168 2.26 8.72 7.79
C ASN A 168 3.04 7.40 7.71
N THR A 169 2.56 6.48 6.90
CA THR A 169 3.21 5.21 6.61
C THR A 169 3.37 5.01 5.11
N ASP A 170 4.28 4.14 4.70
CA ASP A 170 4.37 3.72 3.32
C ASP A 170 3.18 2.83 2.96
N ALA A 171 2.43 3.18 1.91
CA ALA A 171 1.18 2.50 1.55
C ALA A 171 1.39 1.04 1.10
N ASP A 172 2.52 0.70 0.48
CA ASP A 172 2.83 -0.68 0.10
C ASP A 172 3.10 -1.52 1.36
N ARG A 173 3.84 -0.96 2.34
CA ARG A 173 4.10 -1.61 3.63
C ARG A 173 2.85 -1.68 4.51
N ALA A 174 1.98 -0.67 4.46
CA ALA A 174 0.69 -0.70 5.14
C ALA A 174 -0.18 -1.83 4.58
N ALA A 175 -0.22 -2.00 3.27
CA ALA A 175 -0.94 -3.09 2.62
C ALA A 175 -0.37 -4.46 3.00
N ALA A 176 0.95 -4.60 3.12
CA ALA A 176 1.61 -5.81 3.59
C ALA A 176 1.22 -6.16 5.04
N ALA A 177 1.20 -5.16 5.93
CA ALA A 177 0.80 -5.35 7.32
C ALA A 177 -0.69 -5.68 7.45
N VAL A 178 -1.56 -5.00 6.70
CA VAL A 178 -3.00 -5.27 6.62
C VAL A 178 -3.25 -6.68 6.09
N ALA A 179 -2.54 -7.11 5.03
CA ALA A 179 -2.66 -8.44 4.47
C ALA A 179 -2.26 -9.53 5.48
N GLY A 180 -1.16 -9.33 6.19
CA GLY A 180 -0.74 -10.25 7.26
C GLY A 180 -1.75 -10.30 8.41
N GLY A 181 -2.22 -9.13 8.90
CA GLY A 181 -3.21 -9.05 9.95
C GLY A 181 -4.56 -9.67 9.58
N ALA A 182 -4.97 -9.55 8.32
CA ALA A 182 -6.19 -10.15 7.80
C ALA A 182 -6.06 -11.66 7.52
N GLY A 183 -4.87 -12.24 7.61
CA GLY A 183 -4.63 -13.61 7.17
C GLY A 183 -4.89 -13.81 5.68
N ALA A 184 -4.53 -12.82 4.85
CA ALA A 184 -4.87 -12.80 3.44
C ALA A 184 -4.20 -13.94 2.65
N ALA A 185 -4.94 -14.56 1.72
CA ALA A 185 -4.37 -15.54 0.81
C ALA A 185 -3.40 -14.89 -0.19
N ALA A 186 -3.67 -13.66 -0.60
CA ALA A 186 -2.84 -12.90 -1.52
C ALA A 186 -2.84 -11.40 -1.19
N LEU A 187 -1.71 -10.75 -1.46
CA LEU A 187 -1.58 -9.31 -1.57
C LEU A 187 -1.31 -8.96 -3.04
N VAL A 188 -2.09 -8.07 -3.62
CA VAL A 188 -1.85 -7.54 -4.96
C VAL A 188 -1.40 -6.10 -4.88
N LEU A 189 -0.24 -5.79 -5.38
CA LEU A 189 0.33 -4.44 -5.45
C LEU A 189 0.13 -3.89 -6.88
N VAL A 190 -0.99 -3.18 -7.09
CA VAL A 190 -1.30 -2.58 -8.39
C VAL A 190 -0.33 -1.44 -8.69
N THR A 191 0.24 -1.46 -9.87
CA THR A 191 1.28 -0.53 -10.34
C THR A 191 1.05 -0.17 -11.81
N ASP A 192 1.84 0.71 -12.37
CA ASP A 192 1.81 1.16 -13.77
C ASP A 192 2.69 0.31 -14.70
N VAL A 193 3.37 -0.70 -14.17
CA VAL A 193 4.17 -1.65 -14.95
C VAL A 193 3.54 -3.03 -14.92
N GLU A 194 3.64 -3.74 -16.04
CA GLU A 194 3.06 -5.07 -16.17
C GLU A 194 3.82 -6.10 -15.35
N HIS A 195 5.16 -6.06 -15.41
CA HIS A 195 6.04 -7.00 -14.72
C HIS A 195 7.22 -6.28 -14.05
N LEU A 196 7.82 -6.93 -13.07
CA LEU A 196 9.17 -6.62 -12.65
C LEU A 196 10.14 -6.90 -13.79
N LEU A 197 11.03 -5.96 -14.09
CA LEU A 197 12.12 -6.16 -15.03
C LEU A 197 13.42 -6.40 -14.27
N VAL A 198 14.11 -7.48 -14.56
CA VAL A 198 15.47 -7.75 -14.09
C VAL A 198 16.36 -7.82 -15.33
N ASP A 199 17.37 -6.97 -15.39
CA ASP A 199 18.26 -6.83 -16.55
C ASP A 199 17.53 -6.61 -17.89
N GLY A 200 16.37 -5.91 -17.81
CA GLY A 200 15.51 -5.61 -18.95
C GLY A 200 14.50 -6.70 -19.31
N GLU A 201 14.60 -7.88 -18.70
CA GLU A 201 13.71 -9.00 -18.99
C GLU A 201 12.55 -9.09 -17.99
N PRO A 202 11.31 -9.40 -18.45
CA PRO A 202 10.15 -9.53 -17.59
C PRO A 202 10.23 -10.79 -16.72
N VAL A 203 10.09 -10.63 -15.42
CA VAL A 203 10.10 -11.72 -14.44
C VAL A 203 8.66 -12.04 -14.03
N ARG A 204 8.19 -13.25 -14.36
CA ARG A 204 6.85 -13.72 -13.99
C ARG A 204 6.78 -14.29 -12.58
N HIS A 205 7.86 -14.89 -12.12
CA HIS A 205 7.95 -15.51 -10.79
C HIS A 205 9.32 -15.25 -10.18
N ILE A 206 9.32 -14.88 -8.89
CA ILE A 206 10.55 -14.64 -8.13
C ILE A 206 10.35 -15.05 -6.68
N THR A 207 11.38 -15.66 -6.08
CA THR A 207 11.35 -15.96 -4.63
C THR A 207 11.59 -14.71 -3.79
N ALA A 208 11.17 -14.73 -2.54
CA ALA A 208 11.40 -13.62 -1.60
C ALA A 208 12.91 -13.31 -1.45
N GLU A 209 13.75 -14.32 -1.44
CA GLU A 209 15.20 -14.18 -1.37
C GLU A 209 15.76 -13.47 -2.61
N ALA A 210 15.41 -13.95 -3.81
CA ALA A 210 15.84 -13.33 -5.06
C ALA A 210 15.30 -11.89 -5.20
N ALA A 211 14.06 -11.64 -4.78
CA ALA A 211 13.45 -10.32 -4.74
C ALA A 211 14.19 -9.37 -3.80
N ALA A 212 14.61 -9.84 -2.62
CA ALA A 212 15.43 -9.07 -1.69
C ALA A 212 16.81 -8.74 -2.28
N ALA A 213 17.47 -9.73 -2.89
CA ALA A 213 18.76 -9.53 -3.55
C ALA A 213 18.67 -8.52 -4.71
N PHE A 214 17.60 -8.56 -5.51
CA PHE A 214 17.36 -7.60 -6.59
C PHE A 214 17.03 -6.21 -6.04
N ARG A 215 16.19 -6.12 -4.99
CA ARG A 215 15.87 -4.86 -4.31
C ARG A 215 17.14 -4.11 -3.88
N ASP A 216 18.12 -4.82 -3.35
CA ASP A 216 19.32 -4.21 -2.76
C ASP A 216 20.37 -3.85 -3.82
N ARG A 217 20.38 -4.51 -4.98
CA ARG A 217 21.35 -4.29 -6.05
C ARG A 217 20.86 -3.44 -7.22
N GLY A 218 19.59 -3.57 -7.62
CA GLY A 218 19.12 -2.98 -8.88
C GLY A 218 17.79 -2.25 -8.84
N ALA A 219 16.90 -2.56 -7.89
CA ALA A 219 15.60 -1.93 -7.86
C ALA A 219 15.66 -0.48 -7.36
N THR A 220 14.98 0.41 -8.06
CA THR A 220 14.91 1.83 -7.72
C THR A 220 13.46 2.30 -7.46
N GLY A 221 13.31 3.45 -6.83
CA GLY A 221 12.03 4.14 -6.68
C GLY A 221 10.92 3.29 -6.08
N GLY A 222 9.77 3.29 -6.76
CA GLY A 222 8.55 2.59 -6.32
C GLY A 222 8.70 1.06 -6.31
N MET A 223 9.49 0.48 -7.21
CA MET A 223 9.68 -0.96 -7.28
C MET A 223 10.46 -1.48 -6.06
N ARG A 224 11.50 -0.76 -5.61
CA ARG A 224 12.24 -1.10 -4.38
C ARG A 224 11.31 -1.18 -3.15
N LYS A 225 10.35 -0.25 -3.04
CA LYS A 225 9.35 -0.25 -1.96
C LYS A 225 8.40 -1.44 -2.05
N LYS A 226 7.93 -1.77 -3.27
CA LYS A 226 7.04 -2.93 -3.50
C LYS A 226 7.71 -4.25 -3.17
N LEU A 227 8.96 -4.44 -3.57
CA LEU A 227 9.72 -5.66 -3.25
C LEU A 227 9.96 -5.79 -1.74
N ARG A 228 10.23 -4.67 -1.04
CA ARG A 228 10.30 -4.68 0.42
C ARG A 228 8.97 -5.07 1.06
N ALA A 229 7.87 -4.47 0.61
CA ALA A 229 6.54 -4.78 1.11
C ALA A 229 6.13 -6.22 0.80
N ALA A 230 6.53 -6.76 -0.35
CA ALA A 230 6.30 -8.16 -0.70
C ALA A 230 7.00 -9.11 0.29
N GLY A 231 8.27 -8.87 0.60
CA GLY A 231 8.99 -9.65 1.62
C GLY A 231 8.31 -9.56 2.98
N GLU A 232 7.99 -8.35 3.45
CA GLU A 232 7.30 -8.13 4.73
C GLU A 232 5.91 -8.82 4.79
N ALA A 233 5.16 -8.88 3.68
CA ALA A 233 3.89 -9.59 3.61
C ALA A 233 4.06 -11.11 3.75
N LEU A 234 5.02 -11.68 3.01
CA LEU A 234 5.34 -13.10 3.09
C LEU A 234 5.83 -13.51 4.48
N GLU A 235 6.67 -12.70 5.12
CA GLU A 235 7.12 -12.92 6.51
C GLU A 235 5.92 -12.95 7.49
N ARG A 236 4.88 -12.14 7.25
CA ARG A 236 3.64 -12.09 8.04
C ARG A 236 2.63 -13.21 7.70
N GLY A 237 2.98 -14.14 6.84
CA GLY A 237 2.15 -15.32 6.54
C GLY A 237 1.23 -15.17 5.34
N VAL A 238 1.29 -14.08 4.59
CA VAL A 238 0.57 -13.98 3.31
C VAL A 238 1.09 -15.05 2.35
N GLY A 239 0.18 -15.76 1.68
CA GLY A 239 0.54 -16.90 0.84
C GLY A 239 1.39 -16.53 -0.37
N ARG A 240 1.07 -15.41 -1.02
CA ARG A 240 1.81 -14.84 -2.17
C ARG A 240 1.56 -13.36 -2.32
N VAL A 241 2.49 -12.68 -3.00
CA VAL A 241 2.32 -11.28 -3.42
C VAL A 241 2.37 -11.21 -4.94
N VAL A 242 1.48 -10.43 -5.55
CA VAL A 242 1.46 -10.22 -6.99
C VAL A 242 1.66 -8.73 -7.29
N ILE A 243 2.55 -8.40 -8.21
CA ILE A 243 2.86 -7.04 -8.64
C ILE A 243 2.52 -6.91 -10.12
N GLY A 244 1.67 -5.96 -10.50
CA GLY A 244 1.31 -5.77 -11.90
C GLY A 244 0.21 -4.73 -12.11
N SER A 245 -0.17 -4.53 -13.39
CA SER A 245 -1.16 -3.52 -13.82
C SER A 245 -2.46 -4.12 -14.37
N ALA A 246 -2.47 -5.41 -14.67
CA ALA A 246 -3.62 -6.10 -15.28
C ALA A 246 -4.83 -6.21 -14.33
N PRO A 247 -6.01 -6.62 -14.82
CA PRO A 247 -7.18 -6.99 -14.02
C PRO A 247 -6.83 -8.01 -12.93
N LEU A 248 -7.57 -7.95 -11.82
CA LEU A 248 -7.28 -8.73 -10.61
C LEU A 248 -7.32 -10.25 -10.88
N ALA A 249 -8.27 -10.72 -11.68
CA ALA A 249 -8.40 -12.13 -12.03
C ALA A 249 -7.16 -12.66 -12.79
N ASP A 250 -6.59 -11.86 -13.70
CA ASP A 250 -5.38 -12.23 -14.43
C ASP A 250 -4.16 -12.28 -13.53
N LEU A 251 -4.02 -11.28 -12.64
CA LEU A 251 -2.96 -11.23 -11.65
C LEU A 251 -3.04 -12.41 -10.67
N LEU A 252 -4.24 -12.69 -10.13
CA LEU A 252 -4.43 -13.79 -9.19
C LEU A 252 -4.28 -15.17 -9.85
N ALA A 253 -4.60 -15.30 -11.14
CA ALA A 253 -4.36 -16.53 -11.89
C ALA A 253 -2.89 -16.72 -12.33
N GLY A 254 -2.02 -15.70 -12.12
CA GLY A 254 -0.62 -15.72 -12.56
C GLY A 254 -0.45 -15.68 -14.09
N ARG A 255 -1.49 -15.23 -14.82
CA ARG A 255 -1.43 -15.08 -16.28
C ARG A 255 -0.54 -13.92 -16.68
N THR A 256 -0.48 -12.90 -15.84
CA THR A 256 0.37 -11.71 -16.00
C THR A 256 0.84 -11.21 -14.63
N GLY A 257 1.71 -10.20 -14.63
CA GLY A 257 2.32 -9.69 -13.40
C GLY A 257 3.50 -10.54 -12.92
N THR A 258 4.11 -10.09 -11.84
CA THR A 258 5.18 -10.82 -11.14
C THR A 258 4.63 -11.40 -9.84
N VAL A 259 4.72 -12.72 -9.71
CA VAL A 259 4.35 -13.42 -8.48
C VAL A 259 5.59 -13.57 -7.60
N VAL A 260 5.49 -13.13 -6.35
CA VAL A 260 6.53 -13.29 -5.33
C VAL A 260 6.04 -14.33 -4.32
N THR A 261 6.85 -15.38 -4.08
CA THR A 261 6.57 -16.45 -3.12
C THR A 261 7.71 -16.62 -2.13
N ARG A 262 7.53 -17.40 -1.08
CA ARG A 262 8.61 -17.69 -0.10
C ARG A 262 9.74 -18.51 -0.71
N SER A 263 9.40 -19.50 -1.48
CA SER A 263 10.29 -20.44 -2.18
C SER A 263 9.73 -20.71 -3.58
#